data_3c523a6ae9a3a8ce90dfde08a598c783
#
_entry.id   3c523a6ae9a3a8ce90dfde08a598c783
#
_cell.length_a   1.000
_cell.length_b   1.000
_cell.length_c   1.000
_cell.angle_alpha   90.00
_cell.angle_beta   90.00
_cell.angle_gamma   90.00
#
_symmetry.space_group_name_H-M   'P 1'
#
loop_
_entity.id
_entity.type
_entity.pdbx_description
1 polymer ?
#
loop_
_entity_poly.entity_id
_entity_poly.type
_entity_poly.pdbx_seq_one_letter_code
_entity_poly.pdbx_strand_id
1 'polypeptide(L)'
;EGARADLTKALSMNPIFQVTHAFTLGGAGKNAYNFGAVYGDEKRFYQAGLDDAGNVTMRLNRLLFPGHISKIQAQFAPAGGQSFVQLEHDFQGSDYSMNFKALNPSPTNLTGIYVANYLQTLTPRFALGAEAVYQHPSPEIEEATVGYMAKWVGPAKEWIATAQWQPQGIAQLTYWHQLSE
;
A
#
# COMPACT_ATOMS: atom_id res chain seq x y z
N GLU A 1 -28.97 -16.78 -14.34
CA GLU A 1 -28.38 -16.86 -12.98
C GLU A 1 -27.14 -17.73 -13.00
N GLY A 2 -26.05 -17.28 -12.40
CA GLY A 2 -24.81 -18.02 -12.29
C GLY A 2 -24.71 -18.71 -10.92
N ALA A 3 -24.03 -19.84 -10.84
CA ALA A 3 -23.71 -20.52 -9.59
C ALA A 3 -22.26 -20.18 -9.17
N ARG A 4 -22.06 -19.91 -7.88
CA ARG A 4 -20.73 -19.73 -7.28
C ARG A 4 -20.52 -20.77 -6.18
N ALA A 5 -19.35 -21.39 -6.19
CA ALA A 5 -18.91 -22.32 -5.16
C ALA A 5 -17.51 -21.94 -4.67
N ASP A 6 -17.39 -21.69 -3.39
CA ASP A 6 -16.11 -21.37 -2.74
C ASP A 6 -15.75 -22.53 -1.81
N LEU A 7 -14.64 -23.19 -2.11
CA LEU A 7 -14.07 -24.28 -1.31
C LEU A 7 -12.83 -23.74 -0.56
N THR A 8 -12.98 -23.49 0.72
CA THR A 8 -11.90 -22.98 1.57
C THR A 8 -11.48 -24.06 2.55
N LYS A 9 -10.18 -24.33 2.64
CA LYS A 9 -9.59 -25.25 3.60
C LYS A 9 -8.50 -24.56 4.40
N ALA A 10 -8.69 -24.47 5.70
CA ALA A 10 -7.63 -24.11 6.63
C ALA A 10 -6.75 -25.35 6.88
N LEU A 11 -5.46 -25.22 6.55
CA LEU A 11 -4.47 -26.29 6.73
C LEU A 11 -3.77 -26.17 8.08
N SER A 12 -3.65 -24.94 8.60
CA SER A 12 -3.12 -24.62 9.92
C SER A 12 -3.78 -23.37 10.47
N MET A 13 -3.93 -23.28 11.78
CA MET A 13 -4.51 -22.12 12.48
C MET A 13 -3.44 -21.23 13.13
N ASN A 14 -2.27 -21.79 13.45
CA ASN A 14 -1.14 -21.02 14.00
C ASN A 14 0.18 -21.70 13.59
N PRO A 15 0.93 -21.12 12.61
CA PRO A 15 0.56 -20.00 11.75
C PRO A 15 -0.69 -20.28 10.91
N ILE A 16 -1.42 -19.24 10.54
CA ILE A 16 -2.58 -19.39 9.66
C ILE A 16 -2.08 -19.81 8.29
N PHE A 17 -2.58 -20.95 7.81
CA PHE A 17 -2.38 -21.37 6.41
C PHE A 17 -3.70 -21.84 5.83
N GLN A 18 -4.18 -21.11 4.84
CA GLN A 18 -5.48 -21.33 4.22
C GLN A 18 -5.37 -21.31 2.71
N VAL A 19 -6.10 -22.21 2.07
CA VAL A 19 -6.23 -22.30 0.62
C VAL A 19 -7.70 -22.19 0.24
N THR A 20 -7.99 -21.45 -0.81
CA THR A 20 -9.34 -21.22 -1.34
C THR A 20 -9.38 -21.51 -2.83
N HIS A 21 -10.36 -22.28 -3.24
CA HIS A 21 -10.73 -22.49 -4.63
C HIS A 21 -12.12 -21.87 -4.84
N ALA A 22 -12.23 -20.89 -5.72
CA ALA A 22 -13.48 -20.26 -6.06
C ALA A 22 -13.87 -20.56 -7.51
N PHE A 23 -15.04 -21.11 -7.70
CA PHE A 23 -15.60 -21.45 -9.00
C PHE A 23 -16.83 -20.59 -9.27
N THR A 24 -16.90 -19.97 -10.43
CA THR A 24 -18.10 -19.26 -10.91
C THR A 24 -18.54 -19.95 -12.20
N LEU A 25 -19.77 -20.46 -12.22
CA LEU A 25 -20.32 -21.23 -13.33
C LEU A 25 -21.58 -20.55 -13.84
N GLY A 26 -21.66 -20.27 -15.13
CA GLY A 26 -22.84 -19.71 -15.79
C GLY A 26 -23.06 -18.22 -15.50
N GLY A 27 -24.15 -17.68 -16.03
CA GLY A 27 -24.50 -16.26 -15.98
C GLY A 27 -24.14 -15.53 -17.29
N ALA A 28 -24.30 -14.21 -17.32
CA ALA A 28 -23.92 -13.36 -18.44
C ALA A 28 -22.39 -13.26 -18.64
N GLY A 29 -21.61 -13.81 -17.70
CA GLY A 29 -20.16 -13.90 -17.74
C GLY A 29 -19.66 -15.29 -18.10
N LYS A 30 -18.39 -15.39 -18.41
CA LYS A 30 -17.70 -16.68 -18.63
C LYS A 30 -17.54 -17.43 -17.31
N ASN A 31 -17.42 -18.75 -17.38
CA ASN A 31 -16.96 -19.53 -16.24
C ASN A 31 -15.60 -18.99 -15.78
N ALA A 32 -15.40 -18.87 -14.48
CA ALA A 32 -14.15 -18.37 -13.92
C ALA A 32 -13.71 -19.27 -12.76
N TYR A 33 -12.42 -19.42 -12.65
CA TYR A 33 -11.77 -20.12 -11.55
C TYR A 33 -10.72 -19.22 -10.91
N ASN A 34 -10.74 -19.14 -9.60
CA ASN A 34 -9.73 -18.40 -8.83
C ASN A 34 -9.15 -19.31 -7.74
N PHE A 35 -7.84 -19.34 -7.68
CA PHE A 35 -7.08 -19.97 -6.61
C PHE A 35 -6.49 -18.91 -5.70
N GLY A 36 -6.62 -19.08 -4.40
CA GLY A 36 -6.04 -18.20 -3.40
C GLY A 36 -5.34 -18.98 -2.31
N ALA A 37 -4.21 -18.46 -1.84
CA ALA A 37 -3.50 -18.98 -0.68
C ALA A 37 -3.12 -17.84 0.26
N VAL A 38 -3.30 -18.05 1.56
CA VAL A 38 -2.94 -17.11 2.61
C VAL A 38 -2.09 -17.84 3.65
N TYR A 39 -0.97 -17.25 3.98
CA TYR A 39 -0.12 -17.65 5.10
C TYR A 39 0.15 -16.45 5.99
N GLY A 40 -0.03 -16.60 7.30
CA GLY A 40 0.19 -15.50 8.24
C GLY A 40 0.60 -15.98 9.62
N ASP A 41 1.49 -15.21 10.23
CA ASP A 41 1.83 -15.25 11.64
C ASP A 41 1.94 -13.83 12.21
N GLU A 42 2.36 -13.65 13.44
CA GLU A 42 2.48 -12.34 14.10
C GLU A 42 3.41 -11.35 13.36
N LYS A 43 4.35 -11.84 12.54
CA LYS A 43 5.37 -11.03 11.86
C LYS A 43 5.28 -11.07 10.35
N ARG A 44 4.51 -12.01 9.79
CA ARG A 44 4.46 -12.28 8.35
C ARG A 44 3.02 -12.46 7.89
N PHE A 45 2.69 -11.84 6.78
CA PHE A 45 1.44 -12.06 6.08
C PHE A 45 1.74 -12.18 4.60
N TYR A 46 1.43 -13.33 4.02
CA TYR A 46 1.65 -13.64 2.62
C TYR A 46 0.33 -14.09 2.01
N GLN A 47 -0.03 -13.48 0.92
CA GLN A 47 -1.22 -13.80 0.15
C GLN A 47 -0.83 -13.92 -1.31
N ALA A 48 -1.31 -14.96 -1.97
CA ALA A 48 -1.16 -15.15 -3.40
C ALA A 48 -2.49 -15.57 -4.01
N GLY A 49 -2.73 -15.18 -5.25
CA GLY A 49 -3.91 -15.55 -6.02
C GLY A 49 -3.54 -15.79 -7.47
N LEU A 50 -4.25 -16.71 -8.10
CA LEU A 50 -4.15 -17.02 -9.53
C LEU A 50 -5.57 -17.15 -10.06
N ASP A 51 -5.86 -16.49 -11.17
CA ASP A 51 -7.13 -16.65 -11.88
C ASP A 51 -6.98 -17.52 -13.15
N ASP A 52 -8.12 -17.86 -13.73
CA ASP A 52 -8.21 -18.66 -14.96
C ASP A 52 -7.66 -17.94 -16.22
N ALA A 53 -7.54 -16.61 -16.17
CA ALA A 53 -6.90 -15.83 -17.22
C ALA A 53 -5.37 -15.84 -17.10
N GLY A 54 -4.81 -16.41 -16.03
CA GLY A 54 -3.38 -16.47 -15.76
C GLY A 54 -2.83 -15.23 -15.08
N ASN A 55 -3.68 -14.35 -14.53
CA ASN A 55 -3.21 -13.25 -13.70
C ASN A 55 -2.78 -13.79 -12.33
N VAL A 56 -1.59 -13.39 -11.89
CA VAL A 56 -1.06 -13.72 -10.57
C VAL A 56 -1.05 -12.46 -9.72
N THR A 57 -1.67 -12.53 -8.56
CA THR A 57 -1.62 -11.48 -7.55
C THR A 57 -0.80 -11.95 -6.36
N MET A 58 0.02 -11.07 -5.80
CA MET A 58 0.85 -11.38 -4.65
C MET A 58 0.89 -10.19 -3.69
N ARG A 59 0.74 -10.47 -2.40
CA ARG A 59 0.92 -9.51 -1.33
C ARG A 59 1.75 -10.13 -0.22
N LEU A 60 2.86 -9.48 0.11
CA LEU A 60 3.78 -9.89 1.16
C LEU A 60 3.94 -8.72 2.14
N ASN A 61 3.66 -8.95 3.41
CA ASN A 61 3.95 -8.01 4.48
C ASN A 61 4.84 -8.73 5.49
N ARG A 62 5.93 -8.09 5.90
CA ARG A 62 6.87 -8.65 6.86
C ARG A 62 7.36 -7.59 7.84
N LEU A 63 7.19 -7.86 9.12
CA LEU A 63 7.86 -7.14 10.18
C LEU A 63 9.31 -7.65 10.28
N LEU A 64 10.27 -6.82 9.89
CA LEU A 64 11.71 -7.15 9.93
C LEU A 64 12.27 -6.97 11.33
N PHE A 65 12.02 -5.80 11.91
CA PHE A 65 12.41 -5.39 13.26
C PHE A 65 11.26 -4.58 13.86
N PRO A 66 11.22 -4.37 15.18
CA PRO A 66 10.25 -3.43 15.77
C PRO A 66 10.28 -2.08 15.07
N GLY A 67 9.14 -1.63 14.56
CA GLY A 67 9.02 -0.39 13.79
C GLY A 67 9.42 -0.45 12.32
N HIS A 68 9.80 -1.62 11.78
CA HIS A 68 10.21 -1.77 10.38
C HIS A 68 9.34 -2.80 9.66
N ILE A 69 8.47 -2.34 8.78
CA ILE A 69 7.56 -3.19 8.03
C ILE A 69 7.85 -3.06 6.54
N SER A 70 8.20 -4.16 5.90
CA SER A 70 8.32 -4.24 4.44
C SER A 70 7.06 -4.86 3.85
N LYS A 71 6.57 -4.25 2.77
CA LYS A 71 5.39 -4.68 2.03
C LYS A 71 5.75 -4.78 0.55
N ILE A 72 5.31 -5.85 -0.08
CA ILE A 72 5.42 -6.06 -1.52
C ILE A 72 4.03 -6.39 -2.02
N GLN A 73 3.58 -5.70 -3.03
CA GLN A 73 2.36 -6.01 -3.75
C GLN A 73 2.70 -6.13 -5.23
N ALA A 74 2.32 -7.22 -5.84
CA ALA A 74 2.56 -7.45 -7.26
C ALA A 74 1.32 -8.04 -7.91
N GLN A 75 1.10 -7.64 -9.16
CA GLN A 75 0.13 -8.22 -10.06
C GLN A 75 0.83 -8.47 -11.39
N PHE A 76 0.89 -9.72 -11.80
CA PHE A 76 1.47 -10.12 -13.06
C PHE A 76 0.33 -10.53 -13.99
N ALA A 77 0.25 -9.87 -15.12
CA ALA A 77 -0.67 -10.23 -16.18
C ALA A 77 0.01 -11.18 -17.19
N PRO A 78 -0.76 -12.06 -17.83
CA PRO A 78 -0.22 -12.90 -18.92
C PRO A 78 0.25 -12.03 -20.10
N ALA A 79 0.88 -12.66 -21.09
CA ALA A 79 1.50 -11.97 -22.22
C ALA A 79 0.56 -10.93 -22.86
N GLY A 80 1.02 -9.68 -22.93
CA GLY A 80 0.28 -8.53 -23.46
C GLY A 80 -0.46 -7.71 -22.42
N GLY A 81 -0.56 -8.13 -21.16
CA GLY A 81 -1.11 -7.36 -20.07
C GLY A 81 -0.08 -6.49 -19.35
N GLN A 82 -0.54 -5.48 -18.63
CA GLN A 82 0.32 -4.64 -17.79
C GLN A 82 0.53 -5.31 -16.43
N SER A 83 1.78 -5.55 -16.09
CA SER A 83 2.17 -6.01 -14.76
C SER A 83 2.42 -4.80 -13.84
N PHE A 84 2.13 -4.97 -12.57
CA PHE A 84 2.30 -3.95 -11.55
C PHE A 84 3.09 -4.51 -10.37
N VAL A 85 4.10 -3.77 -9.92
CA VAL A 85 4.88 -4.11 -8.74
C VAL A 85 4.99 -2.87 -7.86
N GLN A 86 4.65 -3.02 -6.59
CA GLN A 86 4.82 -1.99 -5.57
C GLN A 86 5.67 -2.55 -4.43
N LEU A 87 6.74 -1.85 -4.14
CA LEU A 87 7.57 -2.08 -2.96
C LEU A 87 7.32 -0.95 -1.97
N GLU A 88 7.14 -1.26 -0.71
CA GLU A 88 6.92 -0.28 0.35
C GLU A 88 7.68 -0.68 1.60
N HIS A 89 8.27 0.30 2.27
CA HIS A 89 8.93 0.11 3.54
C HIS A 89 8.55 1.22 4.52
N ASP A 90 7.99 0.82 5.66
CA ASP A 90 7.61 1.70 6.74
C ASP A 90 8.66 1.65 7.85
N PHE A 91 9.06 2.81 8.30
CA PHE A 91 9.88 3.03 9.50
C PHE A 91 9.05 3.77 10.52
N GLN A 92 8.92 3.22 11.71
CA GLN A 92 8.23 3.84 12.83
C GLN A 92 9.20 4.00 13.99
N GLY A 93 9.64 5.22 14.23
CA GLY A 93 10.41 5.60 15.43
C GLY A 93 9.51 6.03 16.57
N SER A 94 10.10 6.57 17.64
CA SER A 94 9.37 7.10 18.81
C SER A 94 8.64 8.41 18.50
N ASP A 95 9.26 9.26 17.70
CA ASP A 95 8.81 10.64 17.40
C ASP A 95 8.80 10.95 15.91
N TYR A 96 9.20 9.98 15.06
CA TYR A 96 9.18 10.11 13.61
C TYR A 96 8.59 8.87 12.94
N SER A 97 8.08 9.07 11.74
CA SER A 97 7.75 7.98 10.82
C SER A 97 8.26 8.30 9.42
N MET A 98 8.70 7.27 8.71
CA MET A 98 9.14 7.36 7.34
C MET A 98 8.49 6.24 6.53
N ASN A 99 8.07 6.56 5.33
CA ASN A 99 7.54 5.59 4.38
C ASN A 99 8.26 5.75 3.05
N PHE A 100 8.74 4.65 2.53
CA PHE A 100 9.36 4.57 1.22
C PHE A 100 8.51 3.69 0.33
N LYS A 101 8.15 4.19 -0.85
CA LYS A 101 7.34 3.45 -1.82
C LYS A 101 7.95 3.54 -3.21
N ALA A 102 8.02 2.42 -3.90
CA ALA A 102 8.43 2.34 -5.29
C ALA A 102 7.36 1.61 -6.10
N LEU A 103 6.88 2.24 -7.16
CA LEU A 103 5.87 1.73 -8.08
C LEU A 103 6.53 1.38 -9.40
N ASN A 104 6.40 0.13 -9.82
CA ASN A 104 7.00 -0.41 -11.03
C ASN A 104 8.50 -0.07 -11.17
N PRO A 105 9.33 -0.28 -10.11
CA PRO A 105 10.74 0.03 -10.21
C PRO A 105 11.43 -0.91 -11.19
N SER A 106 12.09 -0.35 -12.20
CA SER A 106 12.92 -1.12 -13.12
C SER A 106 14.37 -1.13 -12.64
N PRO A 107 14.98 -2.30 -12.43
CA PRO A 107 16.36 -2.38 -11.96
C PRO A 107 17.40 -2.02 -13.03
N THR A 108 17.00 -1.98 -14.31
CA THR A 108 17.93 -1.75 -15.44
C THR A 108 18.11 -0.27 -15.77
N ASN A 109 17.05 0.51 -15.72
CA ASN A 109 17.03 1.91 -16.13
C ASN A 109 16.42 2.84 -15.06
N LEU A 110 16.12 2.32 -13.87
CA LEU A 110 15.55 3.06 -12.75
C LEU A 110 14.21 3.77 -13.07
N THR A 111 13.54 3.37 -14.16
CA THR A 111 12.20 3.88 -14.45
C THR A 111 11.21 3.41 -13.38
N GLY A 112 10.22 4.23 -13.10
CA GLY A 112 9.23 3.99 -12.05
C GLY A 112 8.80 5.27 -11.35
N ILE A 113 8.01 5.12 -10.30
CA ILE A 113 7.62 6.22 -9.41
C ILE A 113 8.12 5.88 -8.01
N TYR A 114 8.86 6.81 -7.43
CA TYR A 114 9.43 6.67 -6.10
C TYR A 114 8.86 7.76 -5.20
N VAL A 115 8.32 7.36 -4.06
CA VAL A 115 7.73 8.27 -3.08
C VAL A 115 8.43 8.05 -1.75
N ALA A 116 8.88 9.15 -1.15
CA ALA A 116 9.44 9.16 0.19
C ALA A 116 8.65 10.13 1.06
N ASN A 117 8.08 9.64 2.13
CA ASN A 117 7.35 10.42 3.12
C ASN A 117 8.14 10.42 4.43
N TYR A 118 8.25 11.58 5.04
CA TYR A 118 8.83 11.76 6.36
C TYR A 118 7.91 12.60 7.23
N LEU A 119 7.65 12.17 8.45
CA LEU A 119 6.88 12.90 9.44
C LEU A 119 7.65 12.90 10.77
N GLN A 120 7.85 14.09 11.33
CA GLN A 120 8.49 14.33 12.62
C GLN A 120 7.52 14.97 13.60
N THR A 121 7.34 14.36 14.75
CA THR A 121 6.60 14.95 15.87
C THR A 121 7.56 15.84 16.66
N LEU A 122 7.39 17.15 16.57
CA LEU A 122 8.23 18.14 17.28
C LEU A 122 7.75 18.38 18.71
N THR A 123 6.45 18.34 18.91
CA THR A 123 5.80 18.42 20.22
C THR A 123 4.59 17.49 20.26
N PRO A 124 4.03 17.17 21.43
CA PRO A 124 2.83 16.32 21.52
C PRO A 124 1.64 16.81 20.69
N ARG A 125 1.68 18.06 20.22
CA ARG A 125 0.59 18.71 19.48
C ARG A 125 0.97 19.14 18.07
N PHE A 126 2.25 19.14 17.73
CA PHE A 126 2.72 19.66 16.46
C PHE A 126 3.67 18.69 15.78
N ALA A 127 3.36 18.35 14.54
CA ALA A 127 4.18 17.53 13.68
C ALA A 127 4.39 18.20 12.32
N LEU A 128 5.59 18.07 11.79
CA LEU A 128 5.97 18.49 10.44
C LEU A 128 6.29 17.27 9.60
N GLY A 129 5.97 17.34 8.32
CA GLY A 129 6.27 16.30 7.36
C GLY A 129 6.70 16.86 6.02
N ALA A 130 7.35 15.99 5.26
CA ALA A 130 7.71 16.23 3.88
C ALA A 130 7.41 14.98 3.05
N GLU A 131 6.98 15.19 1.82
CA GLU A 131 6.80 14.16 0.83
C GLU A 131 7.65 14.51 -0.40
N ALA A 132 8.46 13.59 -0.86
CA ALA A 132 9.19 13.70 -2.10
C ALA A 132 8.66 12.64 -3.07
N VAL A 133 8.27 13.07 -4.25
CA VAL A 133 7.84 12.19 -5.35
C VAL A 133 8.82 12.36 -6.51
N TYR A 134 9.46 11.28 -6.91
CA TYR A 134 10.29 11.22 -8.09
C TYR A 134 9.64 10.30 -9.12
N GLN A 135 9.36 10.84 -10.29
CA GLN A 135 8.74 10.13 -11.39
C GLN A 135 9.72 10.03 -12.56
N HIS A 136 9.98 8.82 -12.99
CA HIS A 136 10.84 8.51 -14.13
C HIS A 136 10.12 7.50 -15.05
N PRO A 137 9.05 7.93 -15.74
CA PRO A 137 8.22 7.03 -16.56
C PRO A 137 8.93 6.49 -17.79
N SER A 138 9.93 7.22 -18.31
CA SER A 138 10.75 6.83 -19.44
C SER A 138 12.16 7.39 -19.28
N PRO A 139 13.20 6.84 -19.96
CA PRO A 139 14.58 7.29 -19.85
C PRO A 139 14.83 8.78 -20.20
N GLU A 140 13.86 9.42 -20.84
CA GLU A 140 13.95 10.80 -21.29
C GLU A 140 13.17 11.79 -20.42
N ILE A 141 12.32 11.29 -19.50
CA ILE A 141 11.42 12.12 -18.69
C ILE A 141 11.72 11.87 -17.20
N GLU A 142 12.14 12.91 -16.52
CA GLU A 142 12.34 12.92 -15.08
C GLU A 142 11.60 14.10 -14.46
N GLU A 143 10.86 13.85 -13.41
CA GLU A 143 10.17 14.88 -12.64
C GLU A 143 10.32 14.60 -11.15
N ALA A 144 10.71 15.61 -10.40
CA ALA A 144 10.80 15.55 -8.95
C ALA A 144 9.94 16.64 -8.32
N THR A 145 9.11 16.25 -7.38
CA THR A 145 8.25 17.17 -6.63
C THR A 145 8.44 16.94 -5.15
N VAL A 146 8.52 18.02 -4.37
CA VAL A 146 8.58 17.97 -2.92
C VAL A 146 7.39 18.74 -2.35
N GLY A 147 6.64 18.11 -1.46
CA GLY A 147 5.55 18.72 -0.71
C GLY A 147 5.90 18.80 0.77
N TYR A 148 5.32 19.75 1.47
CA TYR A 148 5.47 19.93 2.92
C TYR A 148 4.11 19.86 3.58
N MET A 149 4.06 19.30 4.80
CA MET A 149 2.85 19.20 5.58
C MET A 149 3.10 19.56 7.04
N ALA A 150 2.12 20.19 7.66
CA ALA A 150 2.10 20.47 9.07
C ALA A 150 0.78 19.98 9.68
N LYS A 151 0.85 19.37 10.84
CA LYS A 151 -0.30 18.90 11.59
C LYS A 151 -0.28 19.51 12.97
N TRP A 152 -1.39 20.10 13.37
CA TRP A 152 -1.58 20.64 14.69
C TRP A 152 -2.81 20.02 15.37
N VAL A 153 -2.67 19.62 16.62
CA VAL A 153 -3.71 18.96 17.40
C VAL A 153 -4.02 19.82 18.63
N GLY A 154 -5.30 20.05 18.89
CA GLY A 154 -5.77 20.78 20.06
C GLY A 154 -5.42 20.12 21.40
N PRO A 155 -5.50 20.87 22.51
CA PRO A 155 -5.08 20.40 23.85
C PRO A 155 -5.74 19.09 24.28
N ALA A 156 -7.04 18.96 24.07
CA ALA A 156 -7.83 17.75 24.40
C ALA A 156 -8.08 16.84 23.18
N LYS A 157 -7.36 17.05 22.09
CA LYS A 157 -7.58 16.41 20.77
C LYS A 157 -8.95 16.73 20.15
N GLU A 158 -9.61 17.75 20.64
CA GLU A 158 -10.93 18.21 20.20
C GLU A 158 -10.94 18.79 18.79
N TRP A 159 -9.78 19.21 18.28
CA TRP A 159 -9.63 19.68 16.91
C TRP A 159 -8.26 19.28 16.33
N ILE A 160 -8.23 19.11 15.01
CA ILE A 160 -7.02 18.82 14.24
C ILE A 160 -7.02 19.76 13.05
N ALA A 161 -5.93 20.50 12.87
CA ALA A 161 -5.66 21.29 11.69
C ALA A 161 -4.48 20.68 10.92
N THR A 162 -4.62 20.56 9.61
CA THR A 162 -3.53 20.14 8.72
C THR A 162 -3.35 21.16 7.63
N ALA A 163 -2.11 21.49 7.34
CA ALA A 163 -1.73 22.32 6.21
C ALA A 163 -0.80 21.51 5.31
N GLN A 164 -1.06 21.53 4.03
CA GLN A 164 -0.22 20.90 3.01
C GLN A 164 0.11 21.95 1.96
N TRP A 165 1.36 22.02 1.57
CA TRP A 165 1.86 22.95 0.58
C TRP A 165 2.80 22.24 -0.39
N GLN A 166 2.58 22.50 -1.68
CA GLN A 166 3.44 22.03 -2.76
C GLN A 166 4.03 23.23 -3.49
N PRO A 167 5.34 23.23 -3.84
CA PRO A 167 5.99 24.34 -4.55
C PRO A 167 5.35 24.71 -5.88
N GLN A 168 4.59 23.79 -6.47
CA GLN A 168 3.82 24.02 -7.71
C GLN A 168 2.61 24.96 -7.53
N GLY A 169 2.40 25.52 -6.32
CA GLY A 169 1.36 26.48 -6.02
C GLY A 169 0.08 25.89 -5.44
N ILE A 170 0.07 24.58 -5.10
CA ILE A 170 -1.09 23.94 -4.47
C ILE A 170 -0.93 24.06 -2.95
N ALA A 171 -1.93 24.69 -2.29
CA ALA A 171 -2.03 24.74 -0.85
C ALA A 171 -3.39 24.18 -0.43
N GLN A 172 -3.39 23.26 0.52
CA GLN A 172 -4.59 22.66 1.09
C GLN A 172 -4.57 22.82 2.62
N LEU A 173 -5.67 23.31 3.16
CA LEU A 173 -5.91 23.39 4.58
C LEU A 173 -7.11 22.53 4.95
N THR A 174 -6.96 21.71 5.97
CA THR A 174 -8.04 20.89 6.51
C THR A 174 -8.18 21.16 7.99
N TYR A 175 -9.41 21.35 8.43
CA TYR A 175 -9.74 21.52 9.83
C TYR A 175 -10.85 20.57 10.23
N TRP A 176 -10.62 19.82 11.29
CA TRP A 176 -11.59 18.93 11.89
C TRP A 176 -11.80 19.33 13.35
N HIS A 177 -13.04 19.31 13.80
CA HIS A 177 -13.42 19.61 15.16
C HIS A 177 -14.49 18.65 15.67
N GLN A 178 -14.31 18.10 16.85
CA GLN A 178 -15.30 17.28 17.53
C GLN A 178 -16.35 18.19 18.18
N LEU A 179 -17.60 18.10 17.77
CA LEU A 179 -18.69 18.96 18.23
C LEU A 179 -19.35 18.48 19.52
N SER A 180 -19.34 17.19 19.80
CA SER A 180 -19.80 16.60 21.07
C SER A 180 -19.22 15.20 21.24
N GLU A 181 -19.17 14.69 22.45
CA GLU A 181 -19.03 13.26 22.75
C GLU A 181 -20.31 12.49 22.46
#